data_e0720b026b294f15e4aa7209829fd9b0
#
_entry.id   e0720b026b294f15e4aa7209829fd9b0
#
_cell.length_a   1.000
_cell.length_b   1.000
_cell.length_c   1.000
_cell.angle_alpha   90.00
_cell.angle_beta   90.00
_cell.angle_gamma   90.00
#
_symmetry.space_group_name_H-M   'P 1'
#
loop_
_entity.id
_entity.type
_entity.pdbx_description
1 polymer ?
#
loop_
_entity_poly.entity_id
_entity_poly.type
_entity_poly.pdbx_seq_one_letter_code
_entity_poly.pdbx_strand_id
1 'polypeptide(L)'
;MLTQLDLRNIIRIEENRKEVNKMNARIEAVRKHEGLTQEQFADRINLSRNYLWMLENGSRTPSDRTISDICREFGVREAWLRTGEGEMFVQDAQSEQVAAFLADLTKDDSDTFKKRFVEMLAGLSPADWELLERMAEKLTQKKEESS
;
A
#
# COMPACT_ATOMS: atom_id res chain seq x y z
N MET A 1 14.61 46.58 4.09
CA MET A 1 14.07 46.19 2.78
C MET A 1 14.54 44.76 2.45
N LEU A 2 13.63 43.90 2.10
CA LEU A 2 13.96 42.56 1.65
C LEU A 2 14.57 42.62 0.24
N THR A 3 15.72 41.99 0.03
CA THR A 3 16.35 41.90 -1.28
C THR A 3 15.62 40.84 -2.15
N GLN A 4 15.83 40.85 -3.47
CA GLN A 4 15.28 39.80 -4.36
C GLN A 4 15.78 38.40 -3.98
N LEU A 5 17.00 38.32 -3.42
CA LEU A 5 17.58 37.07 -2.95
C LEU A 5 16.83 36.55 -1.71
N ASP A 6 16.48 37.46 -0.79
CA ASP A 6 15.72 37.12 0.42
C ASP A 6 14.31 36.64 0.09
N LEU A 7 13.63 37.30 -0.85
CA LEU A 7 12.31 36.89 -1.33
C LEU A 7 12.34 35.51 -1.98
N ARG A 8 13.33 35.19 -2.82
CA ARG A 8 13.51 33.86 -3.42
C ARG A 8 13.73 32.79 -2.38
N ASN A 9 14.54 33.09 -1.35
CA ASN A 9 14.80 32.16 -0.26
C ASN A 9 13.55 31.90 0.57
N ILE A 10 12.76 32.94 0.86
CA ILE A 10 11.49 32.81 1.59
C ILE A 10 10.50 31.97 0.79
N ILE A 11 10.33 32.23 -0.51
CA ILE A 11 9.43 31.46 -1.38
C ILE A 11 9.85 29.98 -1.41
N ARG A 12 11.16 29.70 -1.56
CA ARG A 12 11.68 28.33 -1.57
C ARG A 12 11.46 27.60 -0.24
N ILE A 13 11.58 28.29 0.89
CA ILE A 13 11.33 27.75 2.21
C ILE A 13 9.84 27.41 2.37
N GLU A 14 8.95 28.27 1.91
CA GLU A 14 7.51 28.04 1.97
C GLU A 14 7.05 26.89 1.06
N GLU A 15 7.60 26.79 -0.15
CA GLU A 15 7.34 25.69 -1.06
C GLU A 15 7.80 24.35 -0.46
N ASN A 16 9.01 24.30 0.08
CA ASN A 16 9.54 23.11 0.74
C ASN A 16 8.69 22.71 1.96
N ARG A 17 8.22 23.68 2.74
CA ARG A 17 7.30 23.43 3.87
C ARG A 17 5.97 22.85 3.41
N LYS A 18 5.41 23.33 2.30
CA LYS A 18 4.17 22.79 1.71
C LYS A 18 4.35 21.35 1.25
N GLU A 19 5.47 21.02 0.61
CA GLU A 19 5.75 19.64 0.17
C GLU A 19 5.95 18.68 1.35
N VAL A 20 6.65 19.10 2.39
CA VAL A 20 6.80 18.32 3.64
C VAL A 20 5.42 18.06 4.28
N ASN A 21 4.57 19.08 4.37
CA ASN A 21 3.23 18.91 4.92
C ASN A 21 2.38 17.93 4.10
N LYS A 22 2.51 17.93 2.78
CA LYS A 22 1.83 16.95 1.92
C LYS A 22 2.36 15.52 2.17
N MET A 23 3.66 15.35 2.33
CA MET A 23 4.27 14.05 2.65
C MET A 23 3.79 13.54 4.01
N ASN A 24 3.72 14.41 5.02
CA ASN A 24 3.22 14.08 6.35
C ASN A 24 1.74 13.61 6.31
N ALA A 25 0.91 14.28 5.52
CA ALA A 25 -0.48 13.87 5.28
C ALA A 25 -0.57 12.50 4.59
N ARG A 26 0.38 12.15 3.71
CA ARG A 26 0.43 10.82 3.09
C ARG A 26 0.83 9.72 4.09
N ILE A 27 1.70 10.01 5.06
CA ILE A 27 2.00 9.06 6.16
C ILE A 27 0.72 8.73 6.94
N GLU A 28 -0.05 9.74 7.29
CA GLU A 28 -1.37 9.54 7.95
C GLU A 28 -2.32 8.73 7.07
N ALA A 29 -2.34 8.99 5.75
CA ALA A 29 -3.17 8.25 4.80
C ALA A 29 -2.79 6.76 4.74
N VAL A 30 -1.50 6.41 4.75
CA VAL A 30 -1.03 5.02 4.84
C VAL A 30 -1.57 4.36 6.11
N ARG A 31 -1.40 5.00 7.25
CA ARG A 31 -1.87 4.47 8.54
C ARG A 31 -3.38 4.21 8.53
N LYS A 32 -4.16 5.16 8.04
CA LYS A 32 -5.63 5.03 7.96
C LYS A 32 -6.06 3.93 6.99
N HIS A 33 -5.37 3.79 5.88
CA HIS A 33 -5.60 2.71 4.91
C HIS A 33 -5.39 1.34 5.55
N GLU A 34 -4.32 1.19 6.34
CA GLU A 34 -4.01 -0.04 7.08
C GLU A 34 -4.94 -0.27 8.29
N GLY A 35 -5.82 0.67 8.61
CA GLY A 35 -6.73 0.58 9.76
C GLY A 35 -6.03 0.60 11.13
N LEU A 36 -4.80 1.15 11.19
CA LEU A 36 -3.97 1.14 12.38
C LEU A 36 -4.13 2.41 13.22
N THR A 37 -4.03 2.25 14.55
CA THR A 37 -3.84 3.39 15.45
C THR A 37 -2.43 3.96 15.31
N GLN A 38 -2.20 5.18 15.80
CA GLN A 38 -0.87 5.78 15.81
C GLN A 38 0.15 4.92 16.57
N GLU A 39 -0.25 4.31 17.65
CA GLU A 39 0.60 3.42 18.47
C GLU A 39 0.98 2.17 17.67
N GLN A 40 0.00 1.47 17.10
CA GLN A 40 0.22 0.26 16.29
C GLN A 40 1.11 0.52 15.06
N PHE A 41 0.90 1.63 14.39
CA PHE A 41 1.72 2.02 13.24
C PHE A 41 3.16 2.35 13.65
N ALA A 42 3.34 3.13 14.71
CA ALA A 42 4.64 3.49 15.23
C ALA A 42 5.44 2.26 15.69
N ASP A 43 4.80 1.33 16.37
CA ASP A 43 5.43 0.08 16.82
C ASP A 43 5.98 -0.74 15.66
N ARG A 44 5.25 -0.83 14.54
CA ARG A 44 5.71 -1.58 13.35
C ARG A 44 6.97 -1.02 12.71
N ILE A 45 7.20 0.28 12.82
CA ILE A 45 8.39 0.96 12.27
C ILE A 45 9.38 1.42 13.35
N ASN A 46 9.26 0.87 14.55
CA ASN A 46 10.13 1.16 15.69
C ASN A 46 10.25 2.65 16.04
N LEU A 47 9.13 3.35 15.97
CA LEU A 47 8.99 4.74 16.39
C LEU A 47 8.13 4.85 17.65
N SER A 48 8.29 5.93 18.40
CA SER A 48 7.34 6.25 19.46
C SER A 48 6.05 6.85 18.88
N ARG A 49 4.92 6.59 19.52
CA ARG A 49 3.63 7.21 19.17
C ARG A 49 3.73 8.75 19.10
N ASN A 50 4.45 9.35 20.04
CA ASN A 50 4.62 10.81 20.08
C ASN A 50 5.39 11.33 18.86
N TYR A 51 6.41 10.61 18.41
CA TYR A 51 7.15 10.98 17.20
C TYR A 51 6.28 10.85 15.94
N LEU A 52 5.50 9.78 15.82
CA LEU A 52 4.54 9.63 14.72
C LEU A 52 3.49 10.76 14.72
N TRP A 53 2.97 11.11 15.88
CA TRP A 53 2.05 12.25 15.99
C TRP A 53 2.69 13.56 15.50
N MET A 54 3.96 13.81 15.85
CA MET A 54 4.69 14.98 15.36
C MET A 54 4.92 14.95 13.84
N LEU A 55 5.09 13.78 13.25
CA LEU A 55 5.15 13.62 11.80
C LEU A 55 3.79 13.93 11.16
N GLU A 56 2.72 13.31 11.62
CA GLU A 56 1.38 13.49 11.03
C GLU A 56 0.86 14.93 11.15
N ASN A 57 1.15 15.63 12.24
CA ASN A 57 0.72 17.03 12.41
C ASN A 57 1.65 18.06 11.74
N GLY A 58 2.72 17.63 11.10
CA GLY A 58 3.65 18.51 10.39
C GLY A 58 4.70 19.21 11.27
N SER A 59 4.79 18.89 12.57
CA SER A 59 5.79 19.46 13.48
C SER A 59 7.19 18.92 13.23
N ARG A 60 7.32 17.79 12.56
CA ARG A 60 8.58 17.15 12.21
C ARG A 60 8.58 16.69 10.75
N THR A 61 9.76 16.77 10.15
CA THR A 61 10.02 16.19 8.82
C THR A 61 10.49 14.75 8.99
N PRO A 62 9.94 13.77 8.27
CA PRO A 62 10.42 12.41 8.31
C PRO A 62 11.83 12.32 7.73
N SER A 63 12.69 11.54 8.38
CA SER A 63 14.02 11.21 7.85
C SER A 63 13.93 10.21 6.70
N ASP A 64 14.97 10.13 5.87
CA ASP A 64 15.04 9.13 4.80
C ASP A 64 14.91 7.70 5.34
N ARG A 65 15.47 7.43 6.52
CA ARG A 65 15.30 6.16 7.21
C ARG A 65 13.83 5.88 7.55
N THR A 66 13.14 6.86 8.11
CA THR A 66 11.71 6.73 8.43
C THR A 66 10.88 6.46 7.18
N ILE A 67 11.17 7.16 6.08
CA ILE A 67 10.51 6.95 4.79
C ILE A 67 10.76 5.52 4.30
N SER A 68 12.01 5.06 4.31
CA SER A 68 12.37 3.70 3.90
C SER A 68 11.71 2.63 4.78
N ASP A 69 11.63 2.84 6.09
CA ASP A 69 10.98 1.91 7.01
C ASP A 69 9.46 1.81 6.74
N ILE A 70 8.79 2.92 6.47
CA ILE A 70 7.37 2.95 6.07
C ILE A 70 7.16 2.22 4.74
N CYS A 71 7.98 2.51 3.73
CA CYS A 71 7.87 1.88 2.41
C CYS A 71 8.06 0.37 2.48
N ARG A 72 9.04 -0.10 3.25
CA ARG A 72 9.34 -1.52 3.41
C ARG A 72 8.25 -2.25 4.20
N GLU A 73 7.80 -1.68 5.32
CA GLU A 73 6.83 -2.33 6.21
C GLU A 73 5.44 -2.41 5.60
N PHE A 74 4.99 -1.35 4.92
CA PHE A 74 3.63 -1.25 4.40
C PHE A 74 3.52 -1.41 2.87
N GLY A 75 4.62 -1.71 2.18
CA GLY A 75 4.63 -1.88 0.73
C GLY A 75 4.28 -0.60 -0.04
N VAL A 76 4.59 0.56 0.52
CA VAL A 76 4.32 1.87 -0.08
C VAL A 76 5.41 2.25 -1.08
N ARG A 77 5.02 2.84 -2.22
CA ARG A 77 5.99 3.39 -3.17
C ARG A 77 6.60 4.68 -2.63
N GLU A 78 7.92 4.73 -2.58
CA GLU A 78 8.65 5.91 -2.09
C GLU A 78 8.33 7.17 -2.91
N ALA A 79 8.24 7.05 -4.24
CA ALA A 79 7.86 8.16 -5.11
C ALA A 79 6.49 8.74 -4.71
N TRP A 80 5.48 7.88 -4.47
CA TRP A 80 4.18 8.34 -4.01
C TRP A 80 4.25 8.99 -2.63
N LEU A 81 4.99 8.41 -1.70
CA LEU A 81 5.10 8.96 -0.35
C LEU A 81 5.75 10.35 -0.36
N ARG A 82 6.79 10.53 -1.17
CA ARG A 82 7.50 11.81 -1.29
C ARG A 82 6.75 12.86 -2.11
N THR A 83 6.22 12.49 -3.27
CA THR A 83 5.69 13.45 -4.26
C THR A 83 4.19 13.33 -4.49
N GLY A 84 3.58 12.20 -4.16
CA GLY A 84 2.18 11.88 -4.47
C GLY A 84 1.98 11.35 -5.89
N GLU A 85 3.04 11.11 -6.64
CA GLU A 85 2.97 10.60 -8.00
C GLU A 85 2.88 9.07 -8.04
N GLY A 86 2.02 8.57 -8.91
CA GLY A 86 1.82 7.14 -9.12
C GLY A 86 0.91 6.48 -8.08
N GLU A 87 0.94 5.16 -8.06
CA GLU A 87 0.15 4.34 -7.14
C GLU A 87 0.77 4.33 -5.73
N MET A 88 -0.08 4.33 -4.71
CA MET A 88 0.30 4.34 -3.29
C MET A 88 1.12 3.11 -2.92
N PHE A 89 0.68 1.92 -3.35
CA PHE A 89 1.31 0.66 -3.01
C PHE A 89 2.12 0.07 -4.16
N VAL A 90 3.16 -0.67 -3.81
CA VAL A 90 3.86 -1.54 -4.76
C VAL A 90 2.90 -2.68 -5.08
N GLN A 91 2.46 -2.75 -6.33
CA GLN A 91 1.72 -3.92 -6.78
C GLN A 91 2.71 -5.08 -6.91
N ASP A 92 2.45 -6.17 -6.22
CA ASP A 92 3.18 -7.40 -6.44
C ASP A 92 2.95 -7.85 -7.89
N ALA A 93 4.00 -8.33 -8.57
CA ALA A 93 3.90 -8.84 -9.93
C ALA A 93 2.79 -9.90 -10.07
N GLN A 94 2.51 -10.62 -8.99
CA GLN A 94 1.43 -11.59 -8.89
C GLN A 94 0.06 -10.92 -8.90
N SER A 95 -0.11 -9.78 -8.21
CA SER A 95 -1.36 -9.00 -8.23
C SER A 95 -1.60 -8.37 -9.60
N GLU A 96 -0.54 -7.91 -10.29
CA GLU A 96 -0.66 -7.42 -11.67
C GLU A 96 -1.07 -8.51 -12.65
N GLN A 97 -0.54 -9.73 -12.51
CA GLN A 97 -0.93 -10.88 -13.33
C GLN A 97 -2.39 -11.26 -13.10
N VAL A 98 -2.86 -11.27 -11.85
CA VAL A 98 -4.27 -11.54 -11.52
C VAL A 98 -5.16 -10.45 -12.10
N ALA A 99 -4.83 -9.17 -11.93
CA ALA A 99 -5.59 -8.06 -12.48
C ALA A 99 -5.65 -8.11 -14.02
N ALA A 100 -4.53 -8.40 -14.69
CA ALA A 100 -4.47 -8.57 -16.13
C ALA A 100 -5.31 -9.76 -16.62
N PHE A 101 -5.29 -10.88 -15.91
CA PHE A 101 -6.11 -12.06 -16.20
C PHE A 101 -7.62 -11.75 -16.08
N LEU A 102 -8.02 -11.06 -15.01
CA LEU A 102 -9.42 -10.64 -14.83
C LEU A 102 -9.87 -9.64 -15.90
N ALA A 103 -9.00 -8.70 -16.27
CA ALA A 103 -9.28 -7.74 -17.34
C ALA A 103 -9.42 -8.44 -18.71
N ASP A 104 -8.63 -9.46 -18.99
CA ASP A 104 -8.72 -10.26 -20.21
C ASP A 104 -10.03 -11.06 -20.29
N LEU A 105 -10.48 -11.61 -19.18
CA LEU A 105 -11.77 -12.31 -19.09
C LEU A 105 -12.97 -11.39 -19.37
N THR A 106 -12.87 -10.10 -19.07
CA THR A 106 -13.96 -9.14 -19.26
C THR A 106 -13.99 -8.52 -20.66
N LYS A 107 -12.91 -8.63 -21.42
CA LYS A 107 -12.82 -8.07 -22.79
C LYS A 107 -13.53 -8.91 -23.85
N ASP A 108 -13.65 -10.19 -23.60
CA ASP A 108 -14.24 -11.14 -24.55
C ASP A 108 -15.67 -11.50 -24.09
N ASP A 109 -16.67 -11.20 -24.94
CA ASP A 109 -18.06 -11.59 -24.72
C ASP A 109 -18.30 -13.11 -24.93
N SER A 110 -17.27 -13.86 -25.29
CA SER A 110 -17.38 -15.30 -25.47
C SER A 110 -17.59 -16.02 -24.11
N ASP A 111 -18.54 -16.92 -24.08
CA ASP A 111 -18.82 -17.80 -22.94
C ASP A 111 -17.73 -18.90 -22.86
N THR A 112 -16.56 -18.49 -22.38
CA THR A 112 -15.43 -19.40 -22.20
C THR A 112 -15.52 -20.14 -20.86
N PHE A 113 -14.95 -21.36 -20.80
CA PHE A 113 -14.82 -22.11 -19.55
C PHE A 113 -14.14 -21.29 -18.45
N LYS A 114 -13.13 -20.51 -18.79
CA LYS A 114 -12.40 -19.62 -17.85
C LYS A 114 -13.34 -18.60 -17.19
N LYS A 115 -14.18 -17.95 -18.00
CA LYS A 115 -15.14 -16.94 -17.50
C LYS A 115 -16.14 -17.57 -16.55
N ARG A 116 -16.78 -18.65 -16.94
CA ARG A 116 -17.73 -19.40 -16.08
C ARG A 116 -17.08 -19.90 -14.79
N PHE A 117 -15.85 -20.37 -14.86
CA PHE A 117 -15.11 -20.84 -13.69
C PHE A 117 -14.84 -19.70 -12.68
N VAL A 118 -14.40 -18.52 -13.15
CA VAL A 118 -14.17 -17.35 -12.30
C VAL A 118 -15.49 -16.81 -11.73
N GLU A 119 -16.55 -16.78 -12.52
CA GLU A 119 -17.90 -16.40 -12.05
C GLU A 119 -18.41 -17.36 -10.96
N MET A 120 -18.17 -18.65 -11.11
CA MET A 120 -18.47 -19.64 -10.08
C MET A 120 -17.70 -19.36 -8.79
N LEU A 121 -16.39 -19.11 -8.87
CA LEU A 121 -15.57 -18.79 -7.70
C LEU A 121 -16.03 -17.50 -7.01
N ALA A 122 -16.41 -16.49 -7.78
CA ALA A 122 -16.91 -15.22 -7.24
C ALA A 122 -18.25 -15.36 -6.51
N GLY A 123 -19.04 -16.40 -6.87
CA GLY A 123 -20.32 -16.70 -6.23
C GLY A 123 -20.22 -17.58 -4.98
N LEU A 124 -19.03 -18.04 -4.61
CA LEU A 124 -18.85 -18.91 -3.43
C LEU A 124 -19.05 -18.14 -2.12
N SER A 125 -19.76 -18.75 -1.19
CA SER A 125 -19.86 -18.24 0.18
C SER A 125 -18.56 -18.46 0.95
N PRO A 126 -18.35 -17.78 2.10
CA PRO A 126 -17.19 -18.04 2.98
C PRO A 126 -17.06 -19.53 3.37
N ALA A 127 -18.18 -20.21 3.63
CA ALA A 127 -18.18 -21.65 3.97
C ALA A 127 -17.71 -22.52 2.80
N ASP A 128 -18.07 -22.16 1.57
CA ASP A 128 -17.61 -22.87 0.37
C ASP A 128 -16.11 -22.69 0.16
N TRP A 129 -15.58 -21.50 0.44
CA TRP A 129 -14.14 -21.22 0.41
C TRP A 129 -13.37 -22.05 1.43
N GLU A 130 -13.86 -22.15 2.67
CA GLU A 130 -13.27 -23.00 3.70
C GLU A 130 -13.28 -24.48 3.30
N LEU A 131 -14.33 -24.94 2.62
CA LEU A 131 -14.41 -26.30 2.10
C LEU A 131 -13.35 -26.54 1.01
N LEU A 132 -13.21 -25.61 0.07
CA LEU A 132 -12.20 -25.68 -0.99
C LEU A 132 -10.78 -25.70 -0.42
N GLU A 133 -10.49 -24.88 0.57
CA GLU A 133 -9.19 -24.84 1.25
C GLU A 133 -8.86 -26.20 1.86
N ARG A 134 -9.77 -26.79 2.63
CA ARG A 134 -9.60 -28.14 3.20
C ARG A 134 -9.41 -29.24 2.15
N MET A 135 -10.08 -29.11 1.01
CA MET A 135 -9.88 -30.07 -0.10
C MET A 135 -8.51 -29.91 -0.75
N ALA A 136 -8.06 -28.68 -0.97
CA ALA A 136 -6.74 -28.39 -1.52
C ALA A 136 -5.60 -28.86 -0.61
N GLU A 137 -5.72 -28.68 0.70
CA GLU A 137 -4.77 -29.20 1.69
C GLU A 137 -4.62 -30.72 1.63
N LYS A 138 -5.72 -31.45 1.50
CA LYS A 138 -5.68 -32.91 1.34
C LYS A 138 -4.98 -33.36 0.06
N LEU A 139 -5.06 -32.59 -1.02
CA LEU A 139 -4.36 -32.89 -2.27
C LEU A 139 -2.85 -32.69 -2.13
N THR A 140 -2.42 -31.66 -1.40
CA THR A 140 -1.00 -31.39 -1.17
C THR A 140 -0.37 -32.40 -0.22
N GLN A 141 -1.05 -32.76 0.86
CA GLN A 141 -0.56 -33.80 1.80
C GLN A 141 -0.36 -35.16 1.14
N LYS A 142 -1.28 -35.58 0.26
CA LYS A 142 -1.15 -36.85 -0.46
C LYS A 142 0.03 -36.92 -1.42
N LYS A 143 0.52 -35.77 -1.88
CA LYS A 143 1.69 -35.68 -2.75
C LYS A 143 3.00 -35.85 -1.97
N GLU A 144 3.06 -35.42 -0.73
CA GLU A 144 4.23 -35.55 0.15
C GLU A 144 4.41 -37.00 0.66
N GLU A 145 3.31 -37.72 0.90
CA GLU A 145 3.36 -39.14 1.32
C GLU A 145 3.74 -40.10 0.16
N SER A 146 3.67 -39.64 -1.09
CA SER A 146 3.97 -40.44 -2.29
C SER A 146 5.40 -40.21 -2.82
N SER A 147 6.18 -39.39 -2.18
CA SER A 147 7.59 -39.12 -2.48
C SER A 147 8.47 -39.72 -1.42
#